data_14b1c6bd77d496871fa0583fb6dfb448
#
_entry.id   14b1c6bd77d496871fa0583fb6dfb448
#
_cell.length_a   1.000
_cell.length_b   1.000
_cell.length_c   1.000
_cell.angle_alpha   90.00
_cell.angle_beta   90.00
_cell.angle_gamma   90.00
#
_symmetry.space_group_name_H-M   'P 1'
#
loop_
_entity.id
_entity.type
_entity.pdbx_description
1 polymer ?
#
loop_
_entity_poly.entity_id
_entity_poly.type
_entity_poly.pdbx_seq_one_letter_code
_entity_poly.pdbx_strand_id
1 'polypeptide(L)'
;MQPPTENTIRVMIVDDHFFTRIGLTAALNLEEGIGVIAEGTCGQDAIDLYTQHRPDVVVLDGHLPDMHGTDAAREIVKRYDAARLLLFSVEETEEDIHRAVTAGVRGYLPKTASRPDLIHAIRTLASGRRYFPQPVLGKLQERRSHVTLSAREQVVLQHMAKGWPNKLIAAEMTVSTETVKTYVARILSKLDVQDRTQAVMTALDRGLLRR
;
A
#
# COMPACT_ATOMS: atom_id res chain seq x y z
N MET A 1 6.70 3.01 -32.67
CA MET A 1 7.32 2.77 -31.36
C MET A 1 8.81 2.62 -31.61
N GLN A 2 9.61 3.62 -31.25
CA GLN A 2 11.08 3.53 -31.37
C GLN A 2 11.59 2.52 -30.33
N PRO A 3 12.57 1.68 -30.68
CA PRO A 3 13.18 0.78 -29.71
C PRO A 3 13.88 1.61 -28.61
N PRO A 4 13.86 1.15 -27.35
CA PRO A 4 14.51 1.85 -26.26
C PRO A 4 16.02 1.98 -26.57
N THR A 5 16.53 3.22 -26.48
CA THR A 5 17.97 3.48 -26.51
C THR A 5 18.63 2.88 -25.28
N GLU A 6 19.93 2.55 -25.34
CA GLU A 6 20.68 1.86 -24.27
C GLU A 6 20.60 2.52 -22.86
N ASN A 7 20.00 3.68 -22.74
CA ASN A 7 19.89 4.45 -21.50
C ASN A 7 18.44 4.77 -21.09
N THR A 8 17.44 4.02 -21.60
CA THR A 8 16.01 4.27 -21.32
C THR A 8 15.55 3.50 -20.07
N ILE A 9 14.99 4.20 -19.08
CA ILE A 9 14.36 3.60 -17.90
C ILE A 9 13.11 2.82 -18.37
N ARG A 10 13.13 1.53 -18.16
CA ARG A 10 12.07 0.60 -18.57
C ARG A 10 11.00 0.53 -17.46
N VAL A 11 9.83 1.11 -17.73
CA VAL A 11 8.74 1.19 -16.77
C VAL A 11 7.65 0.19 -17.12
N MET A 12 7.15 -0.52 -16.10
CA MET A 12 5.93 -1.31 -16.16
C MET A 12 4.83 -0.60 -15.37
N ILE A 13 3.61 -0.57 -15.88
CA ILE A 13 2.44 0.02 -15.23
C ILE A 13 1.42 -1.08 -14.94
N VAL A 14 0.90 -1.14 -13.71
CA VAL A 14 -0.19 -2.04 -13.34
C VAL A 14 -1.26 -1.23 -12.61
N ASP A 15 -2.41 -1.07 -13.25
CA ASP A 15 -3.57 -0.32 -12.74
C ASP A 15 -4.82 -0.87 -13.45
N ASP A 16 -5.88 -1.19 -12.74
CA ASP A 16 -7.13 -1.71 -13.32
C ASP A 16 -7.96 -0.61 -14.01
N HIS A 17 -7.72 0.65 -13.65
CA HIS A 17 -8.40 1.80 -14.23
C HIS A 17 -7.83 2.15 -15.61
N PHE A 18 -8.61 1.90 -16.65
CA PHE A 18 -8.22 2.13 -18.04
C PHE A 18 -7.67 3.53 -18.32
N PHE A 19 -8.37 4.57 -17.87
CA PHE A 19 -7.94 5.96 -18.11
C PHE A 19 -6.68 6.35 -17.34
N THR A 20 -6.51 5.85 -16.13
CA THR A 20 -5.28 6.06 -15.34
C THR A 20 -4.09 5.46 -16.08
N ARG A 21 -4.22 4.23 -16.55
CA ARG A 21 -3.15 3.50 -17.24
C ARG A 21 -2.76 4.19 -18.55
N ILE A 22 -3.74 4.57 -19.38
CA ILE A 22 -3.48 5.35 -20.62
C ILE A 22 -2.81 6.69 -20.30
N GLY A 23 -3.31 7.42 -19.29
CA GLY A 23 -2.75 8.70 -18.89
C GLY A 23 -1.31 8.59 -18.44
N LEU A 24 -0.99 7.58 -17.63
CA LEU A 24 0.37 7.30 -17.17
C LEU A 24 1.29 6.94 -18.35
N THR A 25 0.84 6.04 -19.22
CA THR A 25 1.60 5.61 -20.41
C THR A 25 1.90 6.79 -21.32
N ALA A 26 0.90 7.63 -21.60
CA ALA A 26 1.08 8.83 -22.42
C ALA A 26 2.04 9.83 -21.76
N ALA A 27 1.87 10.09 -20.46
CA ALA A 27 2.71 11.02 -19.70
C ALA A 27 4.17 10.56 -19.64
N LEU A 28 4.42 9.26 -19.46
CA LEU A 28 5.77 8.71 -19.38
C LEU A 28 6.46 8.62 -20.73
N ASN A 29 5.76 8.25 -21.80
CA ASN A 29 6.33 8.16 -23.14
C ASN A 29 6.65 9.54 -23.77
N LEU A 30 6.17 10.63 -23.18
CA LEU A 30 6.57 11.99 -23.55
C LEU A 30 7.91 12.42 -22.91
N GLU A 31 8.42 11.63 -21.95
CA GLU A 31 9.68 11.93 -21.27
C GLU A 31 10.86 11.24 -21.93
N GLU A 32 11.86 12.02 -22.29
CA GLU A 32 13.10 11.49 -22.82
C GLU A 32 13.80 10.58 -21.79
N GLY A 33 14.22 9.40 -22.21
CA GLY A 33 14.89 8.43 -21.37
C GLY A 33 13.95 7.61 -20.46
N ILE A 34 12.62 7.64 -20.68
CA ILE A 34 11.64 6.78 -20.01
C ILE A 34 10.78 6.09 -21.09
N GLY A 35 10.53 4.80 -20.94
CA GLY A 35 9.67 4.04 -21.84
C GLY A 35 8.81 3.02 -21.10
N VAL A 36 7.51 2.99 -21.39
CA VAL A 36 6.60 1.97 -20.87
C VAL A 36 6.77 0.72 -21.72
N ILE A 37 7.13 -0.39 -21.07
CA ILE A 37 7.46 -1.66 -21.75
C ILE A 37 6.40 -2.74 -21.54
N ALA A 38 5.55 -2.61 -20.52
CA ALA A 38 4.48 -3.54 -20.22
C ALA A 38 3.37 -2.85 -19.43
N GLU A 39 2.15 -3.32 -19.63
CA GLU A 39 0.95 -2.87 -18.91
C GLU A 39 0.19 -4.08 -18.39
N GLY A 40 -0.31 -4.01 -17.14
CA GLY A 40 -1.14 -5.01 -16.49
C GLY A 40 -2.38 -4.38 -15.87
N THR A 41 -3.35 -5.22 -15.55
CA THR A 41 -4.66 -4.82 -15.01
C THR A 41 -5.01 -5.46 -13.67
N CYS A 42 -4.17 -6.39 -13.19
CA CYS A 42 -4.40 -7.10 -11.95
C CYS A 42 -3.07 -7.46 -11.26
N GLY A 43 -3.14 -7.93 -10.02
CA GLY A 43 -1.96 -8.29 -9.25
C GLY A 43 -1.21 -9.50 -9.82
N GLN A 44 -1.94 -10.45 -10.41
CA GLN A 44 -1.29 -11.58 -11.10
C GLN A 44 -0.49 -11.09 -12.32
N ASP A 45 -1.04 -10.15 -13.12
CA ASP A 45 -0.30 -9.52 -14.22
C ASP A 45 1.01 -8.88 -13.71
N ALA A 46 0.95 -8.20 -12.54
CA ALA A 46 2.14 -7.57 -11.96
C ALA A 46 3.28 -8.59 -11.74
N ILE A 47 2.96 -9.77 -11.22
CA ILE A 47 3.92 -10.83 -10.93
C ILE A 47 4.47 -11.45 -12.20
N ASP A 48 3.59 -11.78 -13.15
CA ASP A 48 3.94 -12.50 -14.38
C ASP A 48 4.74 -11.60 -15.35
N LEU A 49 4.24 -10.37 -15.57
CA LEU A 49 4.92 -9.39 -16.43
C LEU A 49 6.27 -8.94 -15.84
N TYR A 50 6.37 -8.82 -14.49
CA TYR A 50 7.67 -8.57 -13.86
C TYR A 50 8.66 -9.70 -14.16
N THR A 51 8.21 -10.94 -14.06
CA THR A 51 9.05 -12.12 -14.36
C THR A 51 9.52 -12.13 -15.81
N GLN A 52 8.64 -11.77 -16.74
CA GLN A 52 8.91 -11.77 -18.17
C GLN A 52 9.79 -10.60 -18.63
N HIS A 53 9.49 -9.39 -18.15
CA HIS A 53 10.07 -8.17 -18.72
C HIS A 53 11.22 -7.58 -17.90
N ARG A 54 11.30 -7.89 -16.58
CA ARG A 54 12.33 -7.33 -15.68
C ARG A 54 12.48 -5.81 -15.84
N PRO A 55 11.41 -5.05 -15.54
CA PRO A 55 11.45 -3.59 -15.64
C PRO A 55 12.43 -2.97 -14.64
N ASP A 56 12.91 -1.77 -14.92
CA ASP A 56 13.71 -0.99 -13.98
C ASP A 56 12.87 -0.44 -12.84
N VAL A 57 11.62 -0.04 -13.16
CA VAL A 57 10.63 0.48 -12.17
C VAL A 57 9.24 -0.05 -12.52
N VAL A 58 8.48 -0.42 -11.51
CA VAL A 58 7.05 -0.75 -11.63
C VAL A 58 6.24 0.36 -10.97
N VAL A 59 5.29 0.95 -11.68
CA VAL A 59 4.21 1.77 -11.12
C VAL A 59 3.03 0.83 -10.87
N LEU A 60 2.69 0.63 -9.61
CA LEU A 60 1.75 -0.39 -9.16
C LEU A 60 0.61 0.25 -8.39
N ASP A 61 -0.63 0.05 -8.85
CA ASP A 61 -1.80 0.48 -8.08
C ASP A 61 -1.87 -0.23 -6.73
N GLY A 62 -2.28 0.52 -5.71
CA GLY A 62 -2.53 -0.01 -4.37
C GLY A 62 -3.71 -0.96 -4.31
N HIS A 63 -4.72 -0.78 -5.18
CA HIS A 63 -5.93 -1.61 -5.27
C HIS A 63 -6.04 -2.25 -6.65
N LEU A 64 -6.06 -3.57 -6.68
CA LEU A 64 -6.24 -4.36 -7.88
C LEU A 64 -7.40 -5.34 -7.66
N PRO A 65 -8.07 -5.81 -8.73
CA PRO A 65 -9.31 -6.57 -8.61
C PRO A 65 -9.16 -7.94 -7.92
N ASP A 66 -7.96 -8.52 -7.97
CA ASP A 66 -7.65 -9.86 -7.47
C ASP A 66 -6.88 -9.84 -6.14
N MET A 67 -6.11 -8.80 -5.88
CA MET A 67 -5.32 -8.66 -4.65
C MET A 67 -4.92 -7.21 -4.39
N HIS A 68 -4.43 -6.92 -3.18
CA HIS A 68 -3.82 -5.60 -2.93
C HIS A 68 -2.46 -5.47 -3.63
N GLY A 69 -2.16 -4.27 -4.15
CA GLY A 69 -0.86 -4.00 -4.75
C GLY A 69 0.31 -4.28 -3.82
N THR A 70 0.13 -4.10 -2.50
CA THR A 70 1.14 -4.47 -1.49
C THR A 70 1.37 -5.98 -1.39
N ASP A 71 0.38 -6.81 -1.70
CA ASP A 71 0.54 -8.27 -1.71
C ASP A 71 1.28 -8.72 -2.97
N ALA A 72 0.91 -8.15 -4.14
CA ALA A 72 1.67 -8.34 -5.37
C ALA A 72 3.13 -7.88 -5.23
N ALA A 73 3.33 -6.70 -4.60
CA ALA A 73 4.68 -6.18 -4.32
C ALA A 73 5.49 -7.14 -3.45
N ARG A 74 4.91 -7.69 -2.39
CA ARG A 74 5.57 -8.65 -1.50
C ARG A 74 5.99 -9.91 -2.25
N GLU A 75 5.15 -10.45 -3.12
CA GLU A 75 5.49 -11.63 -3.93
C GLU A 75 6.60 -11.34 -4.94
N ILE A 76 6.61 -10.15 -5.55
CA ILE A 76 7.68 -9.73 -6.46
C ILE A 76 8.99 -9.57 -5.69
N VAL A 77 9.00 -8.82 -4.58
CA VAL A 77 10.23 -8.56 -3.79
C VAL A 77 10.79 -9.84 -3.19
N LYS A 78 9.94 -10.78 -2.76
CA LYS A 78 10.36 -12.09 -2.25
C LYS A 78 11.16 -12.90 -3.28
N ARG A 79 10.86 -12.75 -4.56
CA ARG A 79 11.54 -13.44 -5.67
C ARG A 79 12.70 -12.61 -6.24
N TYR A 80 12.62 -11.28 -6.12
CA TYR A 80 13.53 -10.33 -6.77
C TYR A 80 13.86 -9.17 -5.84
N ASP A 81 14.86 -9.33 -4.99
CA ASP A 81 15.29 -8.35 -3.97
C ASP A 81 15.62 -6.96 -4.54
N ALA A 82 16.07 -6.92 -5.81
CA ALA A 82 16.41 -5.67 -6.49
C ALA A 82 15.18 -4.96 -7.09
N ALA A 83 13.98 -5.51 -6.99
CA ALA A 83 12.76 -4.92 -7.56
C ALA A 83 12.53 -3.50 -7.01
N ARG A 84 12.21 -2.57 -7.93
CA ARG A 84 11.95 -1.18 -7.61
C ARG A 84 10.49 -0.88 -7.91
N LEU A 85 9.68 -0.92 -6.85
CA LEU A 85 8.25 -0.77 -6.92
C LEU A 85 7.86 0.60 -6.37
N LEU A 86 7.09 1.36 -7.17
CA LEU A 86 6.42 2.60 -6.80
C LEU A 86 4.95 2.27 -6.59
N LEU A 87 4.45 2.30 -5.35
CA LEU A 87 3.03 2.20 -5.11
C LEU A 87 2.36 3.52 -5.46
N PHE A 88 1.36 3.48 -6.33
CA PHE A 88 0.60 4.64 -6.82
C PHE A 88 -0.85 4.46 -6.38
N SER A 89 -1.29 5.17 -5.33
CA SER A 89 -2.54 4.87 -4.64
C SER A 89 -3.35 6.10 -4.30
N VAL A 90 -4.67 5.94 -4.22
CA VAL A 90 -5.58 6.95 -3.65
C VAL A 90 -5.59 6.91 -2.12
N GLU A 91 -5.25 5.78 -1.52
CA GLU A 91 -5.17 5.62 -0.07
C GLU A 91 -3.85 6.16 0.47
N GLU A 92 -3.95 6.93 1.54
CA GLU A 92 -2.81 7.59 2.18
C GLU A 92 -2.82 7.41 3.70
N THR A 93 -3.45 6.33 4.22
CA THR A 93 -3.43 6.09 5.65
C THR A 93 -2.05 5.65 6.13
N GLU A 94 -1.75 5.89 7.39
CA GLU A 94 -0.48 5.44 8.02
C GLU A 94 -0.26 3.94 7.83
N GLU A 95 -1.34 3.15 7.94
CA GLU A 95 -1.30 1.71 7.82
C GLU A 95 -0.98 1.24 6.40
N ASP A 96 -1.57 1.87 5.37
CA ASP A 96 -1.33 1.50 3.98
C ASP A 96 0.11 1.79 3.57
N ILE A 97 0.62 2.96 3.96
CA ILE A 97 2.02 3.34 3.73
C ILE A 97 2.97 2.38 4.46
N HIS A 98 2.66 2.02 5.71
CA HIS A 98 3.47 1.07 6.46
C HIS A 98 3.45 -0.33 5.83
N ARG A 99 2.29 -0.81 5.37
CA ARG A 99 2.18 -2.09 4.64
C ARG A 99 3.02 -2.08 3.38
N ALA A 100 3.00 -0.97 2.62
CA ALA A 100 3.81 -0.81 1.43
C ALA A 100 5.31 -0.92 1.74
N VAL A 101 5.79 -0.19 2.76
CA VAL A 101 7.20 -0.26 3.18
C VAL A 101 7.59 -1.65 3.67
N THR A 102 6.71 -2.30 4.44
CA THR A 102 6.94 -3.66 4.97
C THR A 102 6.92 -4.71 3.86
N ALA A 103 6.14 -4.49 2.79
CA ALA A 103 6.14 -5.33 1.59
C ALA A 103 7.41 -5.16 0.73
N GLY A 104 8.30 -4.22 1.08
CA GLY A 104 9.54 -3.96 0.35
C GLY A 104 9.40 -2.91 -0.76
N VAL A 105 8.28 -2.20 -0.85
CA VAL A 105 8.08 -1.10 -1.79
C VAL A 105 9.12 -0.02 -1.52
N ARG A 106 9.76 0.48 -2.57
CA ARG A 106 10.83 1.47 -2.47
C ARG A 106 10.35 2.89 -2.74
N GLY A 107 9.13 3.07 -3.23
CA GLY A 107 8.50 4.37 -3.44
C GLY A 107 7.00 4.33 -3.21
N TYR A 108 6.46 5.46 -2.79
CA TYR A 108 5.03 5.69 -2.63
C TYR A 108 4.67 7.05 -3.22
N LEU A 109 3.60 7.11 -4.00
CA LEU A 109 3.12 8.34 -4.61
C LEU A 109 1.59 8.34 -4.63
N PRO A 110 0.91 9.40 -4.15
CA PRO A 110 -0.54 9.50 -4.27
C PRO A 110 -0.97 9.68 -5.73
N LYS A 111 -2.14 9.17 -6.10
CA LYS A 111 -2.71 9.36 -7.46
C LYS A 111 -3.04 10.84 -7.78
N THR A 112 -3.03 11.71 -6.76
CA THR A 112 -3.17 13.17 -6.90
C THR A 112 -1.85 13.87 -7.23
N ALA A 113 -0.73 13.16 -7.25
CA ALA A 113 0.58 13.71 -7.52
C ALA A 113 0.68 14.30 -8.93
N SER A 114 1.50 15.32 -9.07
CA SER A 114 1.76 15.95 -10.35
C SER A 114 2.62 15.07 -11.28
N ARG A 115 2.54 15.33 -12.59
CA ARG A 115 3.42 14.66 -13.55
C ARG A 115 4.91 14.83 -13.23
N PRO A 116 5.43 16.02 -12.87
CA PRO A 116 6.83 16.17 -12.43
C PRO A 116 7.20 15.28 -11.24
N ASP A 117 6.32 15.12 -10.25
CA ASP A 117 6.57 14.27 -9.10
C ASP A 117 6.67 12.79 -9.48
N LEU A 118 5.81 12.33 -10.40
CA LEU A 118 5.85 10.97 -10.92
C LEU A 118 7.17 10.70 -11.65
N ILE A 119 7.59 11.60 -12.55
CA ILE A 119 8.85 11.48 -13.28
C ILE A 119 10.04 11.47 -12.31
N HIS A 120 10.03 12.37 -11.32
CA HIS A 120 11.07 12.43 -10.31
C HIS A 120 11.13 11.15 -9.47
N ALA A 121 9.98 10.61 -9.06
CA ALA A 121 9.89 9.34 -8.35
C ALA A 121 10.50 8.18 -9.16
N ILE A 122 10.13 8.05 -10.44
CA ILE A 122 10.63 7.01 -11.34
C ILE A 122 12.15 7.11 -11.49
N ARG A 123 12.69 8.29 -11.80
CA ARG A 123 14.14 8.50 -11.94
C ARG A 123 14.91 8.22 -10.65
N THR A 124 14.31 8.61 -9.49
CA THR A 124 14.88 8.34 -8.17
C THR A 124 14.96 6.84 -7.89
N LEU A 125 13.88 6.10 -8.17
CA LEU A 125 13.83 4.65 -8.00
C LEU A 125 14.79 3.93 -8.98
N ALA A 126 14.82 4.36 -10.23
CA ALA A 126 15.73 3.80 -11.24
C ALA A 126 17.21 3.96 -10.84
N SER A 127 17.56 5.03 -10.09
CA SER A 127 18.91 5.19 -9.53
C SER A 127 19.18 4.34 -8.28
N GLY A 128 18.23 3.49 -7.85
CA GLY A 128 18.36 2.62 -6.67
C GLY A 128 18.00 3.28 -5.35
N ARG A 129 17.65 4.56 -5.35
CA ARG A 129 17.22 5.30 -4.15
C ARG A 129 15.74 5.05 -3.84
N ARG A 130 15.30 5.42 -2.64
CA ARG A 130 13.89 5.39 -2.22
C ARG A 130 13.21 6.74 -2.48
N TYR A 131 11.91 6.73 -2.74
CA TYR A 131 11.12 7.93 -2.94
C TYR A 131 9.84 7.89 -2.09
N PHE A 132 9.78 8.76 -1.08
CA PHE A 132 8.61 8.98 -0.23
C PHE A 132 8.43 10.48 -0.04
N PRO A 133 7.34 11.10 -0.54
CA PRO A 133 7.04 12.51 -0.32
C PRO A 133 6.96 12.87 1.17
N GLN A 134 7.22 14.12 1.53
CA GLN A 134 7.20 14.59 2.93
C GLN A 134 5.92 14.24 3.69
N PRO A 135 4.70 14.38 3.12
CA PRO A 135 3.48 13.97 3.82
C PRO A 135 3.46 12.48 4.16
N VAL A 136 3.99 11.64 3.26
CA VAL A 136 4.10 10.18 3.46
C VAL A 136 5.12 9.85 4.55
N LEU A 137 6.25 10.55 4.57
CA LEU A 137 7.27 10.41 5.63
C LEU A 137 6.72 10.83 6.99
N GLY A 138 5.91 11.90 7.06
CA GLY A 138 5.23 12.35 8.28
C GLY A 138 4.35 11.23 8.85
N LYS A 139 3.50 10.64 8.04
CA LYS A 139 2.62 9.51 8.44
C LYS A 139 3.41 8.29 8.92
N LEU A 140 4.55 7.98 8.30
CA LEU A 140 5.43 6.89 8.78
C LEU A 140 6.09 7.21 10.14
N GLN A 141 6.39 8.47 10.41
CA GLN A 141 6.94 8.90 11.69
C GLN A 141 5.87 8.89 12.79
N GLU A 142 4.68 9.37 12.50
CA GLU A 142 3.52 9.35 13.41
C GLU A 142 3.23 7.92 13.86
N ARG A 143 3.22 6.96 12.94
CA ARG A 143 3.03 5.54 13.29
C ARG A 143 4.11 4.99 14.21
N ARG A 144 5.37 5.41 14.09
CA ARG A 144 6.43 4.96 14.99
C ARG A 144 6.18 5.36 16.45
N SER A 145 5.39 6.41 16.66
CA SER A 145 4.97 6.86 17.99
C SER A 145 3.70 6.15 18.49
N HIS A 146 2.94 5.50 17.60
CA HIS A 146 1.71 4.80 17.98
C HIS A 146 2.01 3.37 18.44
N VAL A 147 1.38 2.99 19.54
CA VAL A 147 1.46 1.62 20.06
C VAL A 147 0.68 0.68 19.16
N THR A 148 1.33 -0.33 18.60
CA THR A 148 0.71 -1.30 17.70
C THR A 148 -0.27 -2.22 18.41
N LEU A 149 -1.38 -2.55 17.75
CA LEU A 149 -2.32 -3.57 18.22
C LEU A 149 -1.73 -4.97 17.98
N SER A 150 -1.88 -5.87 18.96
CA SER A 150 -1.56 -7.28 18.78
C SER A 150 -2.56 -7.96 17.84
N ALA A 151 -2.23 -9.14 17.30
CA ALA A 151 -3.11 -9.90 16.42
C ALA A 151 -4.49 -10.19 17.06
N ARG A 152 -4.55 -10.47 18.36
CA ARG A 152 -5.78 -10.69 19.11
C ARG A 152 -6.61 -9.41 19.25
N GLU A 153 -5.97 -8.28 19.52
CA GLU A 153 -6.62 -6.97 19.58
C GLU A 153 -7.17 -6.55 18.22
N GLN A 154 -6.46 -6.84 17.11
CA GLN A 154 -6.95 -6.59 15.76
C GLN A 154 -8.23 -7.38 15.45
N VAL A 155 -8.28 -8.67 15.81
CA VAL A 155 -9.48 -9.49 15.64
C VAL A 155 -10.66 -8.92 16.45
N VAL A 156 -10.42 -8.54 17.71
CA VAL A 156 -11.46 -7.90 18.52
C VAL A 156 -11.95 -6.60 17.89
N LEU A 157 -11.04 -5.76 17.39
CA LEU A 157 -11.38 -4.49 16.74
C LEU A 157 -12.21 -4.71 15.47
N GLN A 158 -11.91 -5.72 14.67
CA GLN A 158 -12.71 -6.09 13.49
C GLN A 158 -14.15 -6.46 13.87
N HIS A 159 -14.34 -7.23 14.94
CA HIS A 159 -15.67 -7.56 15.43
C HIS A 159 -16.40 -6.36 16.07
N MET A 160 -15.64 -5.46 16.72
CA MET A 160 -16.19 -4.19 17.19
C MET A 160 -16.75 -3.36 16.03
N ALA A 161 -16.06 -3.30 14.91
CA ALA A 161 -16.51 -2.59 13.71
C ALA A 161 -17.79 -3.19 13.10
N LYS A 162 -18.02 -4.50 13.24
CA LYS A 162 -19.27 -5.17 12.87
C LYS A 162 -20.41 -4.92 13.86
N GLY A 163 -20.20 -4.14 14.92
CA GLY A 163 -21.20 -3.88 15.95
C GLY A 163 -21.43 -5.03 16.94
N TRP A 164 -20.57 -6.07 16.97
CA TRP A 164 -20.79 -7.25 17.81
C TRP A 164 -20.58 -6.94 19.29
N PRO A 165 -21.50 -7.36 20.18
CA PRO A 165 -21.31 -7.23 21.63
C PRO A 165 -20.19 -8.16 22.12
N ASN A 166 -19.56 -7.82 23.25
CA ASN A 166 -18.43 -8.59 23.80
C ASN A 166 -18.76 -10.08 24.02
N LYS A 167 -20.01 -10.42 24.32
CA LYS A 167 -20.46 -11.82 24.49
C LYS A 167 -20.35 -12.61 23.17
N LEU A 168 -20.70 -11.99 22.04
CA LEU A 168 -20.62 -12.64 20.73
C LEU A 168 -19.16 -12.77 20.28
N ILE A 169 -18.35 -11.72 20.50
CA ILE A 169 -16.89 -11.75 20.22
C ILE A 169 -16.21 -12.87 21.06
N ALA A 170 -16.59 -13.00 22.33
CA ALA A 170 -16.05 -14.02 23.21
C ALA A 170 -16.35 -15.45 22.73
N ALA A 171 -17.58 -15.68 22.25
CA ALA A 171 -17.99 -16.96 21.68
C ALA A 171 -17.18 -17.29 20.41
N GLU A 172 -17.05 -16.33 19.49
CA GLU A 172 -16.30 -16.50 18.23
C GLU A 172 -14.82 -16.78 18.49
N MET A 173 -14.21 -16.07 19.41
CA MET A 173 -12.78 -16.21 19.72
C MET A 173 -12.49 -17.36 20.69
N THR A 174 -13.51 -18.07 21.19
CA THR A 174 -13.38 -19.15 22.17
C THR A 174 -12.64 -18.69 23.45
N VAL A 175 -13.02 -17.52 23.97
CA VAL A 175 -12.49 -16.91 25.20
C VAL A 175 -13.61 -16.44 26.12
N SER A 176 -13.28 -16.03 27.36
CA SER A 176 -14.26 -15.46 28.28
C SER A 176 -14.65 -14.03 27.86
N THR A 177 -15.86 -13.61 28.21
CA THR A 177 -16.30 -12.22 28.01
C THR A 177 -15.39 -11.22 28.75
N GLU A 178 -14.82 -11.62 29.87
CA GLU A 178 -13.89 -10.80 30.64
C GLU A 178 -12.57 -10.60 29.90
N THR A 179 -12.10 -11.64 29.21
CA THR A 179 -10.93 -11.53 28.32
C THR A 179 -11.17 -10.54 27.19
N VAL A 180 -12.37 -10.56 26.59
CA VAL A 180 -12.73 -9.57 25.53
C VAL A 180 -12.78 -8.17 26.10
N LYS A 181 -13.36 -7.94 27.29
CA LYS A 181 -13.34 -6.62 27.95
C LYS A 181 -11.91 -6.11 28.13
N THR A 182 -11.00 -7.00 28.55
CA THR A 182 -9.57 -6.65 28.68
C THR A 182 -8.95 -6.23 27.33
N TYR A 183 -9.24 -6.96 26.26
CA TYR A 183 -8.79 -6.54 24.92
C TYR A 183 -9.39 -5.20 24.50
N VAL A 184 -10.69 -4.98 24.71
CA VAL A 184 -11.34 -3.69 24.42
C VAL A 184 -10.66 -2.56 25.19
N ALA A 185 -10.45 -2.70 26.50
CA ALA A 185 -9.78 -1.68 27.31
C ALA A 185 -8.35 -1.38 26.79
N ARG A 186 -7.59 -2.39 26.40
CA ARG A 186 -6.25 -2.22 25.80
C ARG A 186 -6.32 -1.51 24.45
N ILE A 187 -7.31 -1.84 23.61
CA ILE A 187 -7.53 -1.16 22.32
C ILE A 187 -7.81 0.32 22.55
N LEU A 188 -8.74 0.66 23.46
CA LEU A 188 -9.06 2.05 23.79
C LEU A 188 -7.83 2.83 24.25
N SER A 189 -7.05 2.23 25.18
CA SER A 189 -5.80 2.84 25.66
C SER A 189 -4.75 3.01 24.55
N LYS A 190 -4.58 2.02 23.67
CA LYS A 190 -3.59 2.06 22.58
C LYS A 190 -3.96 3.04 21.46
N LEU A 191 -5.26 3.24 21.22
CA LEU A 191 -5.75 4.20 20.24
C LEU A 191 -5.91 5.61 20.83
N ASP A 192 -5.75 5.76 22.16
CA ASP A 192 -5.94 7.00 22.92
C ASP A 192 -7.36 7.55 22.72
N VAL A 193 -8.37 6.71 22.96
CA VAL A 193 -9.80 7.04 22.83
C VAL A 193 -10.59 6.56 24.03
N GLN A 194 -11.77 7.17 24.26
CA GLN A 194 -12.55 6.94 25.46
C GLN A 194 -13.63 5.87 25.31
N ASP A 195 -14.11 5.63 24.10
CA ASP A 195 -15.20 4.70 23.86
C ASP A 195 -15.02 3.86 22.59
N ARG A 196 -15.88 2.84 22.47
CA ARG A 196 -15.89 1.87 21.41
C ARG A 196 -16.10 2.50 20.01
N THR A 197 -16.98 3.50 19.91
CA THR A 197 -17.30 4.16 18.65
C THR A 197 -16.11 4.96 18.16
N GLN A 198 -15.49 5.73 19.07
CA GLN A 198 -14.25 6.43 18.76
C GLN A 198 -13.13 5.47 18.33
N ALA A 199 -13.02 4.30 19.00
CA ALA A 199 -12.01 3.31 18.62
C ALA A 199 -12.20 2.82 17.18
N VAL A 200 -13.43 2.55 16.76
CA VAL A 200 -13.74 2.11 15.40
C VAL A 200 -13.45 3.23 14.38
N MET A 201 -13.89 4.47 14.68
CA MET A 201 -13.63 5.62 13.80
C MET A 201 -12.14 5.90 13.64
N THR A 202 -11.40 5.99 14.75
CA THR A 202 -9.95 6.19 14.73
C THR A 202 -9.22 5.06 13.99
N ALA A 203 -9.70 3.82 14.14
CA ALA A 203 -9.13 2.68 13.43
C ALA A 203 -9.37 2.73 11.91
N LEU A 204 -10.53 3.24 11.47
CA LEU A 204 -10.81 3.48 10.04
C LEU A 204 -9.91 4.59 9.49
N ASP A 205 -9.80 5.72 10.22
CA ASP A 205 -8.98 6.86 9.81
C ASP A 205 -7.49 6.51 9.72
N ARG A 206 -7.01 5.62 10.60
CA ARG A 206 -5.63 5.11 10.59
C ARG A 206 -5.41 3.92 9.65
N GLY A 207 -6.47 3.43 8.97
CA GLY A 207 -6.39 2.27 8.08
C GLY A 207 -6.19 0.91 8.78
N LEU A 208 -6.40 0.85 10.11
CA LEU A 208 -6.37 -0.40 10.88
C LEU A 208 -7.61 -1.29 10.60
N LEU A 209 -8.68 -0.68 10.11
CA LEU A 209 -9.90 -1.30 9.61
C LEU A 209 -10.13 -0.87 8.17
N ARG A 210 -10.69 -1.77 7.35
CA ARG A 210 -11.14 -1.48 5.99
C ARG A 210 -12.64 -1.28 5.96
N ARG A 211 -13.12 -0.38 5.10
CA ARG A 211 -14.54 -0.23 4.77
C ARG A 211 -15.05 -1.38 3.93
#